data_baa8204431c45942e5d68a688a203312
#
_entry.id   baa8204431c45942e5d68a688a203312
#
_cell.length_a   1.000
_cell.length_b   1.000
_cell.length_c   1.000
_cell.angle_alpha   90.00
_cell.angle_beta   90.00
_cell.angle_gamma   90.00
#
_symmetry.space_group_name_H-M   'P 1'
#
loop_
_entity.id
_entity.type
_entity.pdbx_description
1 polymer ?
#
loop_
_entity_poly.entity_id
_entity_poly.type
_entity_poly.pdbx_seq_one_letter_code
_entity_poly.pdbx_strand_id
1 'polypeptide(L)'
;LEYYKEKMMENDPLWVSLTDVFKGVIRYRDVIGKLELKQEGERLSREREDLIDDNFRAIEKIKDREFQEQIIPPKASLKEAIDIFYIVNASGVNLTDAELALAQISGYWPEAREVFKKKLVELSKNGIILKLDHVIYILLAISHKMGSKLEKLHDADNKDNIKEIWRRLDLDVLDYVFNLMKSQAYIDHTKEVNTNYAFIPIIVYAYNKGSEKLSQEEVKKVVKWFYYSQIRQRYISQLQSKLDKDIGIIWNESNPFDKLLNIIAAERPLEIHKDEFIGAGVSTALYGLMRFYFKSKGAVCLSTNIKIRKNMGKKYELESDHIFPYSVLKQNGYSRNNSRKYSLAQEITNRAILTQTANRKKTNHLAEDYLSYVVEKIPDALKLQCIPEDRELWKLENYELFLDARRTILAKELNEFLSNITVTSDEGIDTDLLGLITEGENSSVEFKTTMRYDLRENKVNKKLEEVILKTIAAFSNAEGGTLIMGVDDDQNIIGLENDYRTFKNGTKDEFELHLRNLVNHAYGVEFATNNLTVLFPDVEDIEICTIEIKQGLKPLYSEVSDKNGAKSKKFFVRSGNSSQEVDITEVASYINQRFEKS
;
A
#
# COMPACT_ATOMS: atom_id res chain seq x y z
N LEU A 1 12.71 13.35 -24.22
CA LEU A 1 13.25 12.03 -23.92
C LEU A 1 12.30 11.30 -22.96
N GLU A 2 11.87 10.09 -23.33
CA GLU A 2 11.03 9.24 -22.50
C GLU A 2 11.58 7.82 -22.40
N TYR A 3 11.26 7.13 -21.31
CA TYR A 3 11.57 5.70 -21.21
C TYR A 3 10.63 4.89 -22.10
N TYR A 4 11.15 3.78 -22.62
CA TYR A 4 10.34 2.80 -23.35
C TYR A 4 9.19 2.29 -22.48
N LYS A 5 7.97 2.50 -22.93
CA LYS A 5 6.76 2.16 -22.15
C LYS A 5 5.89 1.09 -22.82
N GLU A 6 5.88 1.03 -24.15
CA GLU A 6 4.96 0.16 -24.90
C GLU A 6 5.56 -0.31 -26.22
N LYS A 7 5.19 -1.53 -26.64
CA LYS A 7 5.60 -2.08 -27.96
C LYS A 7 5.21 -1.20 -29.15
N MET A 8 4.19 -0.36 -29.03
CA MET A 8 3.82 0.61 -30.06
C MET A 8 4.94 1.59 -30.38
N MET A 9 5.81 1.93 -29.42
CA MET A 9 6.93 2.84 -29.64
C MET A 9 7.99 2.25 -30.57
N GLU A 10 8.13 0.93 -30.65
CA GLU A 10 9.12 0.27 -31.52
C GLU A 10 8.82 0.43 -33.01
N ASN A 11 7.54 0.51 -33.37
CA ASN A 11 7.07 0.55 -34.74
C ASN A 11 6.57 1.94 -35.19
N ASP A 12 6.51 2.89 -34.28
CA ASP A 12 6.10 4.25 -34.64
C ASP A 12 7.29 5.11 -35.02
N PRO A 13 7.36 5.64 -36.27
CA PRO A 13 8.46 6.46 -36.75
C PRO A 13 8.65 7.80 -35.97
N LEU A 14 7.73 8.17 -35.11
CA LEU A 14 7.89 9.30 -34.18
C LEU A 14 8.81 8.98 -33.00
N TRP A 15 9.12 7.71 -32.76
CA TRP A 15 10.01 7.26 -31.70
C TRP A 15 11.30 6.66 -32.27
N VAL A 16 12.42 7.07 -31.69
CA VAL A 16 13.74 6.62 -32.08
C VAL A 16 14.51 6.17 -30.86
N SER A 17 15.14 4.99 -30.96
CA SER A 17 16.01 4.47 -29.92
C SER A 17 17.27 5.33 -29.80
N LEU A 18 17.53 5.93 -28.65
CA LEU A 18 18.76 6.67 -28.38
C LEU A 18 20.01 5.81 -28.54
N THR A 19 19.93 4.54 -28.16
CA THR A 19 21.04 3.59 -28.34
C THR A 19 21.41 3.44 -29.78
N ASP A 20 20.43 3.37 -30.70
CA ASP A 20 20.67 3.22 -32.12
C ASP A 20 21.16 4.52 -32.77
N VAL A 21 20.72 5.68 -32.30
CA VAL A 21 21.30 6.98 -32.69
C VAL A 21 22.75 7.06 -32.25
N PHE A 22 23.09 6.71 -31.01
CA PHE A 22 24.46 6.74 -30.51
C PHE A 22 25.38 5.73 -31.19
N LYS A 23 24.86 4.60 -31.64
CA LYS A 23 25.61 3.62 -32.47
C LYS A 23 25.71 4.02 -33.94
N GLY A 24 25.01 5.08 -34.37
CA GLY A 24 24.98 5.50 -35.78
C GLY A 24 24.17 4.58 -36.69
N VAL A 25 23.32 3.71 -36.09
CA VAL A 25 22.46 2.77 -36.85
C VAL A 25 21.29 3.52 -37.47
N ILE A 26 20.76 4.55 -36.77
CA ILE A 26 19.66 5.40 -37.23
C ILE A 26 20.19 6.82 -37.40
N ARG A 27 19.96 7.40 -38.58
CA ARG A 27 20.30 8.79 -38.90
C ARG A 27 19.02 9.61 -39.09
N TYR A 28 19.12 10.94 -38.99
CA TYR A 28 17.98 11.84 -39.15
C TYR A 28 17.24 11.63 -40.49
N ARG A 29 17.97 11.34 -41.59
CA ARG A 29 17.38 11.06 -42.92
C ARG A 29 16.54 9.77 -42.94
N ASP A 30 16.90 8.77 -42.17
CA ASP A 30 16.13 7.51 -42.04
C ASP A 30 14.78 7.78 -41.38
N VAL A 31 14.76 8.70 -40.41
CA VAL A 31 13.52 9.13 -39.74
C VAL A 31 12.64 9.95 -40.68
N ILE A 32 13.20 10.89 -41.41
CA ILE A 32 12.48 11.67 -42.44
C ILE A 32 11.83 10.71 -43.44
N GLY A 33 12.57 9.78 -44.02
CA GLY A 33 12.02 8.81 -44.98
C GLY A 33 10.90 7.94 -44.41
N LYS A 34 11.00 7.51 -43.15
CA LYS A 34 9.93 6.77 -42.49
C LYS A 34 8.68 7.61 -42.22
N LEU A 35 8.83 8.88 -41.86
CA LEU A 35 7.73 9.81 -41.63
C LEU A 35 7.01 10.15 -42.95
N GLU A 36 7.75 10.39 -44.05
CA GLU A 36 7.18 10.63 -45.37
C GLU A 36 6.39 9.41 -45.86
N LEU A 37 6.92 8.19 -45.68
CA LEU A 37 6.18 6.96 -45.98
C LEU A 37 4.86 6.83 -45.17
N LYS A 38 4.85 7.27 -43.92
CA LYS A 38 3.66 7.26 -43.09
C LYS A 38 2.62 8.30 -43.54
N GLN A 39 3.05 9.35 -44.21
CA GLN A 39 2.20 10.43 -44.78
C GLN A 39 1.88 10.20 -46.28
N GLU A 40 1.75 8.96 -46.71
CA GLU A 40 1.40 8.58 -48.09
C GLU A 40 2.36 9.14 -49.15
N GLY A 41 3.61 9.42 -48.77
CA GLY A 41 4.65 9.93 -49.66
C GLY A 41 4.71 11.45 -49.80
N GLU A 42 3.93 12.19 -49.02
CA GLU A 42 4.08 13.65 -48.92
C GLU A 42 5.41 14.04 -48.27
N ARG A 43 6.13 14.96 -48.92
CA ARG A 43 7.39 15.48 -48.37
C ARG A 43 7.17 16.30 -47.13
N LEU A 44 8.02 16.11 -46.13
CA LEU A 44 8.04 16.99 -44.95
C LEU A 44 8.43 18.42 -45.35
N SER A 45 7.86 19.41 -44.64
CA SER A 45 8.31 20.79 -44.82
C SER A 45 9.76 20.96 -44.36
N ARG A 46 10.51 21.86 -44.98
CA ARG A 46 11.88 22.17 -44.56
C ARG A 46 12.04 22.47 -43.09
N GLU A 47 11.11 23.19 -42.50
CA GLU A 47 11.10 23.51 -41.06
C GLU A 47 11.04 22.25 -40.18
N ARG A 48 10.30 21.22 -40.62
CA ARG A 48 10.22 19.93 -39.90
C ARG A 48 11.48 19.08 -40.10
N GLU A 49 12.05 19.10 -41.29
CA GLU A 49 13.34 18.43 -41.57
C GLU A 49 14.45 19.04 -40.72
N ASP A 50 14.53 20.38 -40.67
CA ASP A 50 15.53 21.11 -39.88
C ASP A 50 15.35 20.81 -38.36
N LEU A 51 14.12 20.75 -37.87
CA LEU A 51 13.85 20.41 -36.48
C LEU A 51 14.31 19.00 -36.12
N ILE A 52 14.13 18.04 -37.02
CA ILE A 52 14.61 16.66 -36.84
C ILE A 52 16.14 16.62 -36.82
N ASP A 53 16.81 17.30 -37.75
CA ASP A 53 18.27 17.38 -37.82
C ASP A 53 18.84 18.05 -36.57
N ASP A 54 18.25 19.17 -36.11
CA ASP A 54 18.66 19.88 -34.89
C ASP A 54 18.51 18.99 -33.63
N ASN A 55 17.43 18.23 -33.55
CA ASN A 55 17.23 17.28 -32.45
C ASN A 55 18.30 16.17 -32.48
N PHE A 56 18.64 15.62 -33.66
CA PHE A 56 19.70 14.62 -33.79
C PHE A 56 21.05 15.19 -33.38
N ARG A 57 21.40 16.40 -33.86
CA ARG A 57 22.63 17.10 -33.47
C ARG A 57 22.70 17.37 -31.98
N ALA A 58 21.58 17.76 -31.37
CA ALA A 58 21.51 17.97 -29.91
C ALA A 58 21.77 16.67 -29.15
N ILE A 59 21.25 15.54 -29.64
CA ILE A 59 21.48 14.21 -29.03
C ILE A 59 22.96 13.80 -29.24
N GLU A 60 23.53 13.99 -30.43
CA GLU A 60 24.93 13.65 -30.73
C GLU A 60 25.90 14.48 -29.85
N LYS A 61 25.64 15.75 -29.62
CA LYS A 61 26.42 16.62 -28.72
C LYS A 61 26.49 16.11 -27.29
N ILE A 62 25.58 15.20 -26.86
CA ILE A 62 25.68 14.58 -25.53
C ILE A 62 26.98 13.75 -25.42
N LYS A 63 27.47 13.15 -26.52
CA LYS A 63 28.73 12.39 -26.54
C LYS A 63 29.96 13.26 -26.26
N ASP A 64 29.88 14.53 -26.61
CA ASP A 64 31.00 15.48 -26.48
C ASP A 64 31.05 16.13 -25.09
N ARG A 65 30.14 15.74 -24.22
CA ARG A 65 30.16 16.25 -22.82
C ARG A 65 31.30 15.61 -22.05
N GLU A 66 32.20 16.44 -21.59
CA GLU A 66 33.27 16.04 -20.71
C GLU A 66 32.74 15.94 -19.26
N PHE A 67 33.14 14.88 -18.57
CA PHE A 67 32.97 14.75 -17.14
C PHE A 67 34.28 15.12 -16.46
N GLN A 68 34.22 16.07 -15.54
CA GLN A 68 35.37 16.39 -14.69
C GLN A 68 35.50 15.28 -13.63
N GLU A 69 36.59 14.54 -13.69
CA GLU A 69 36.96 13.55 -12.67
C GLU A 69 37.84 14.22 -11.61
N GLN A 70 37.41 14.19 -10.37
CA GLN A 70 38.21 14.63 -9.24
C GLN A 70 38.68 13.42 -8.45
N ILE A 71 39.98 13.15 -8.52
CA ILE A 71 40.57 12.02 -7.82
C ILE A 71 40.88 12.43 -6.38
N ILE A 72 40.25 11.75 -5.42
CA ILE A 72 40.53 11.89 -4.00
C ILE A 72 41.81 11.12 -3.68
N PRO A 73 42.81 11.74 -3.00
CA PRO A 73 44.06 11.07 -2.68
C PRO A 73 43.81 9.79 -1.85
N PRO A 74 44.50 8.65 -2.13
CA PRO A 74 44.30 7.41 -1.36
C PRO A 74 44.60 7.52 0.15
N LYS A 75 45.31 8.56 0.56
CA LYS A 75 45.64 8.86 1.96
C LYS A 75 44.61 9.76 2.66
N ALA A 76 43.61 10.26 1.92
CA ALA A 76 42.59 11.11 2.53
C ALA A 76 41.77 10.28 3.51
N SER A 77 41.45 10.86 4.66
CA SER A 77 40.51 10.28 5.59
C SER A 77 39.11 10.22 4.99
N LEU A 78 38.25 9.36 5.51
CA LEU A 78 36.86 9.28 5.09
C LEU A 78 36.16 10.64 5.20
N LYS A 79 36.45 11.40 6.26
CA LYS A 79 35.93 12.75 6.47
C LYS A 79 36.34 13.70 5.35
N GLU A 80 37.64 13.77 5.04
CA GLU A 80 38.15 14.61 3.95
C GLU A 80 37.55 14.22 2.58
N ALA A 81 37.39 12.92 2.32
CA ALA A 81 36.73 12.43 1.10
C ALA A 81 35.28 12.91 1.01
N ILE A 82 34.55 12.89 2.12
CA ILE A 82 33.16 13.37 2.20
C ILE A 82 33.08 14.88 2.04
N ASP A 83 33.98 15.62 2.67
CA ASP A 83 34.05 17.09 2.55
C ASP A 83 34.35 17.52 1.10
N ILE A 84 35.26 16.83 0.41
CA ILE A 84 35.54 17.06 -1.02
C ILE A 84 34.30 16.73 -1.86
N PHE A 85 33.63 15.59 -1.60
CA PHE A 85 32.41 15.19 -2.29
C PHE A 85 31.27 16.22 -2.12
N TYR A 86 31.14 16.78 -0.90
CA TYR A 86 30.20 17.85 -0.61
C TYR A 86 30.50 19.12 -1.41
N ILE A 87 31.77 19.60 -1.41
CA ILE A 87 32.20 20.81 -2.13
C ILE A 87 31.96 20.67 -3.63
N VAL A 88 32.29 19.52 -4.21
CA VAL A 88 32.10 19.25 -5.64
C VAL A 88 30.62 19.25 -6.02
N ASN A 89 29.77 18.67 -5.19
CA ASN A 89 28.32 18.63 -5.45
C ASN A 89 27.60 19.96 -5.14
N ALA A 90 28.18 20.82 -4.28
CA ALA A 90 27.61 22.14 -3.98
C ALA A 90 27.59 23.10 -5.19
N SER A 91 28.37 22.81 -6.25
CA SER A 91 28.37 23.57 -7.51
C SER A 91 27.30 23.09 -8.52
N GLY A 92 26.60 21.98 -8.23
CA GLY A 92 25.57 21.37 -9.08
C GLY A 92 24.20 21.28 -8.41
N VAL A 93 23.55 20.11 -8.51
CA VAL A 93 22.35 19.81 -7.73
C VAL A 93 22.79 19.48 -6.31
N ASN A 94 22.45 20.34 -5.36
CA ASN A 94 22.80 20.13 -3.96
C ASN A 94 22.23 18.80 -3.45
N LEU A 95 23.09 18.01 -2.82
CA LEU A 95 22.66 16.82 -2.08
C LEU A 95 21.84 17.26 -0.86
N THR A 96 20.82 16.50 -0.55
CA THR A 96 20.08 16.65 0.72
C THR A 96 20.95 16.17 1.88
N ASP A 97 20.72 16.68 3.08
CA ASP A 97 21.41 16.23 4.29
C ASP A 97 21.32 14.71 4.49
N ALA A 98 20.20 14.11 4.09
CA ALA A 98 19.99 12.67 4.17
C ALA A 98 20.84 11.88 3.15
N GLU A 99 21.01 12.40 1.93
CA GLU A 99 21.90 11.79 0.93
C GLU A 99 23.35 11.86 1.37
N LEU A 100 23.73 12.97 2.01
CA LEU A 100 25.07 13.11 2.59
C LEU A 100 25.28 12.12 3.73
N ALA A 101 24.33 12.01 4.67
CA ALA A 101 24.41 11.05 5.77
C ALA A 101 24.48 9.60 5.25
N LEU A 102 23.75 9.28 4.17
CA LEU A 102 23.84 7.97 3.54
C LEU A 102 25.22 7.71 2.92
N ALA A 103 25.80 8.70 2.26
CA ALA A 103 27.16 8.58 1.72
C ALA A 103 28.17 8.27 2.84
N GLN A 104 28.01 8.91 3.99
CA GLN A 104 28.81 8.68 5.18
C GLN A 104 28.61 7.25 5.75
N ILE A 105 27.36 6.81 5.90
CA ILE A 105 27.06 5.44 6.33
C ILE A 105 27.66 4.43 5.34
N SER A 106 27.56 4.68 4.03
CA SER A 106 28.13 3.80 3.00
C SER A 106 29.67 3.72 3.07
N GLY A 107 30.33 4.70 3.63
CA GLY A 107 31.78 4.69 3.84
C GLY A 107 32.24 3.59 4.83
N TYR A 108 31.44 3.28 5.85
CA TYR A 108 31.73 2.20 6.80
C TYR A 108 30.82 0.97 6.62
N TRP A 109 29.72 1.10 5.89
CA TRP A 109 28.81 0.03 5.52
C TRP A 109 28.41 0.13 4.03
N PRO A 110 29.25 -0.38 3.10
CA PRO A 110 29.06 -0.20 1.65
C PRO A 110 27.71 -0.66 1.11
N GLU A 111 27.14 -1.71 1.69
CA GLU A 111 25.87 -2.31 1.26
C GLU A 111 24.63 -1.55 1.76
N ALA A 112 24.78 -0.58 2.66
CA ALA A 112 23.68 0.11 3.34
C ALA A 112 22.61 0.61 2.36
N ARG A 113 23.04 1.27 1.27
CA ARG A 113 22.13 1.82 0.25
C ARG A 113 21.24 0.76 -0.39
N GLU A 114 21.82 -0.37 -0.76
CA GLU A 114 21.08 -1.45 -1.43
C GLU A 114 20.14 -2.18 -0.44
N VAL A 115 20.59 -2.37 0.79
CA VAL A 115 19.77 -2.97 1.85
C VAL A 115 18.56 -2.08 2.18
N PHE A 116 18.75 -0.78 2.32
CA PHE A 116 17.65 0.17 2.56
C PHE A 116 16.68 0.20 1.37
N LYS A 117 17.17 0.28 0.14
CA LYS A 117 16.33 0.26 -1.05
C LYS A 117 15.50 -1.01 -1.17
N LYS A 118 16.08 -2.18 -0.86
CA LYS A 118 15.36 -3.46 -0.91
C LYS A 118 14.13 -3.41 -0.02
N LYS A 119 14.26 -2.97 1.24
CA LYS A 119 13.12 -2.84 2.17
C LYS A 119 12.13 -1.78 1.71
N LEU A 120 12.59 -0.65 1.20
CA LEU A 120 11.69 0.38 0.66
C LEU A 120 10.86 -0.13 -0.54
N VAL A 121 11.45 -0.95 -1.41
CA VAL A 121 10.74 -1.60 -2.51
C VAL A 121 9.72 -2.62 -1.99
N GLU A 122 10.07 -3.40 -0.97
CA GLU A 122 9.16 -4.33 -0.32
C GLU A 122 7.95 -3.61 0.30
N LEU A 123 8.18 -2.58 1.11
CA LEU A 123 7.12 -1.76 1.70
C LEU A 123 6.24 -1.11 0.64
N SER A 124 6.83 -0.68 -0.49
CA SER A 124 6.08 -0.03 -1.57
C SER A 124 5.08 -0.96 -2.25
N LYS A 125 5.35 -2.26 -2.32
CA LYS A 125 4.40 -3.27 -2.82
C LYS A 125 3.13 -3.33 -1.96
N ASN A 126 3.25 -3.00 -0.68
CA ASN A 126 2.16 -2.97 0.29
C ASN A 126 1.55 -1.55 0.47
N GLY A 127 1.79 -0.64 -0.47
CA GLY A 127 1.27 0.73 -0.43
C GLY A 127 2.06 1.71 0.44
N ILE A 128 3.15 1.28 1.06
CA ILE A 128 3.97 2.12 1.97
C ILE A 128 5.15 2.68 1.19
N ILE A 129 4.99 3.88 0.64
CA ILE A 129 6.03 4.55 -0.13
C ILE A 129 6.79 5.53 0.76
N LEU A 130 7.95 5.10 1.24
CA LEU A 130 8.91 5.94 1.96
C LEU A 130 10.06 6.34 1.05
N LYS A 131 10.67 7.48 1.35
CA LYS A 131 11.94 7.91 0.75
C LYS A 131 13.10 7.46 1.61
N LEU A 132 14.28 7.44 1.05
CA LEU A 132 15.52 7.14 1.76
C LEU A 132 15.75 8.10 2.93
N ASP A 133 15.38 9.38 2.79
CA ASP A 133 15.44 10.38 3.85
C ASP A 133 14.74 9.91 5.14
N HIS A 134 13.56 9.28 5.02
CA HIS A 134 12.83 8.76 6.19
C HIS A 134 13.65 7.71 6.93
N VAL A 135 14.34 6.81 6.20
CA VAL A 135 15.22 5.79 6.80
C VAL A 135 16.36 6.45 7.58
N ILE A 136 16.97 7.46 6.99
CA ILE A 136 18.09 8.18 7.63
C ILE A 136 17.63 8.90 8.91
N TYR A 137 16.47 9.57 8.89
CA TYR A 137 15.89 10.17 10.09
C TYR A 137 15.51 9.13 11.16
N ILE A 138 14.99 7.96 10.77
CA ILE A 138 14.69 6.86 11.71
C ILE A 138 16.00 6.38 12.37
N LEU A 139 17.05 6.14 11.59
CA LEU A 139 18.34 5.70 12.12
C LEU A 139 18.94 6.73 13.09
N LEU A 140 18.89 8.02 12.75
CA LEU A 140 19.32 9.09 13.64
C LEU A 140 18.51 9.13 14.93
N ALA A 141 17.19 9.05 14.81
CA ALA A 141 16.28 9.12 15.94
C ALA A 141 16.45 7.96 16.92
N ILE A 142 16.87 6.80 16.45
CA ILE A 142 17.15 5.64 17.30
C ILE A 142 18.59 5.70 17.86
N SER A 143 19.60 5.90 17.01
CA SER A 143 21.00 5.84 17.43
C SER A 143 21.43 7.00 18.31
N HIS A 144 20.92 8.21 18.01
CA HIS A 144 21.31 9.44 18.70
C HIS A 144 20.20 10.12 19.48
N LYS A 145 18.98 9.55 19.48
CA LYS A 145 17.80 10.06 20.21
C LYS A 145 17.43 11.50 19.83
N MET A 146 17.61 11.86 18.56
CA MET A 146 17.34 13.20 18.04
C MET A 146 16.77 13.17 16.62
N GLY A 147 16.09 14.25 16.24
CA GLY A 147 15.45 14.42 14.95
C GLY A 147 16.17 15.41 14.01
N SER A 148 17.32 15.91 14.43
CA SER A 148 18.16 16.85 13.68
C SER A 148 19.64 16.44 13.77
N LYS A 149 20.52 17.15 13.06
CA LYS A 149 21.98 16.89 13.08
C LYS A 149 22.35 15.54 12.48
N LEU A 150 21.94 15.31 11.23
CA LEU A 150 22.26 14.09 10.46
C LEU A 150 23.77 13.81 10.34
N GLU A 151 24.61 14.86 10.50
CA GLU A 151 26.06 14.74 10.55
C GLU A 151 26.59 13.81 11.65
N LYS A 152 25.80 13.54 12.68
CA LYS A 152 26.19 12.60 13.74
C LYS A 152 26.23 11.13 13.29
N LEU A 153 25.56 10.81 12.19
CA LEU A 153 25.56 9.45 11.63
C LEU A 153 26.90 9.09 10.95
N HIS A 154 27.81 10.06 10.74
CA HIS A 154 29.11 9.79 10.10
C HIS A 154 30.16 9.17 11.03
N ASP A 155 29.91 9.14 12.32
CA ASP A 155 30.86 8.57 13.28
C ASP A 155 31.00 7.05 13.06
N ALA A 156 32.19 6.65 12.61
CA ALA A 156 32.52 5.25 12.32
C ALA A 156 32.43 4.33 13.56
N ASP A 157 32.54 4.91 14.77
CA ASP A 157 32.36 4.16 16.02
C ASP A 157 30.93 3.63 16.20
N ASN A 158 29.96 4.19 15.46
CA ASN A 158 28.57 3.76 15.46
C ASN A 158 28.25 2.64 14.45
N LYS A 159 29.21 2.14 13.68
CA LYS A 159 28.99 1.18 12.58
C LYS A 159 28.19 -0.04 12.99
N ASP A 160 28.59 -0.71 14.05
CA ASP A 160 27.95 -1.96 14.49
C ASP A 160 26.57 -1.66 15.10
N ASN A 161 26.43 -0.51 15.77
CA ASN A 161 25.16 -0.03 16.31
C ASN A 161 24.15 0.27 15.19
N ILE A 162 24.54 0.96 14.11
CA ILE A 162 23.67 1.25 12.97
C ILE A 162 23.20 -0.02 12.26
N LYS A 163 24.10 -1.01 12.07
CA LYS A 163 23.75 -2.30 11.48
C LYS A 163 22.74 -3.07 12.34
N GLU A 164 22.94 -3.11 13.64
CA GLU A 164 22.04 -3.80 14.56
C GLU A 164 20.67 -3.10 14.65
N ILE A 165 20.67 -1.76 14.70
CA ILE A 165 19.42 -0.98 14.63
C ILE A 165 18.66 -1.32 13.35
N TRP A 166 19.36 -1.33 12.22
CA TRP A 166 18.71 -1.65 10.94
C TRP A 166 18.18 -3.07 10.91
N ARG A 167 18.96 -4.05 11.36
CA ARG A 167 18.54 -5.45 11.40
C ARG A 167 17.21 -5.60 12.13
N ARG A 168 17.05 -4.95 13.27
CA ARG A 168 15.84 -5.01 14.05
C ARG A 168 14.68 -4.22 13.41
N LEU A 169 14.96 -3.08 12.77
CA LEU A 169 13.97 -2.33 12.01
C LEU A 169 13.41 -3.16 10.85
N ASP A 170 14.28 -3.79 10.08
CA ASP A 170 13.93 -4.58 8.89
C ASP A 170 13.14 -5.84 9.23
N LEU A 171 13.54 -6.58 10.28
CA LEU A 171 12.92 -7.84 10.65
C LEU A 171 11.54 -7.68 11.30
N ASP A 172 11.36 -6.69 12.18
CA ASP A 172 10.20 -6.67 13.08
C ASP A 172 9.46 -5.32 13.08
N VAL A 173 10.19 -4.22 13.30
CA VAL A 173 9.55 -2.96 13.71
C VAL A 173 8.79 -2.27 12.59
N LEU A 174 9.37 -2.21 11.37
CA LEU A 174 8.72 -1.52 10.25
C LEU A 174 7.43 -2.22 9.85
N ASP A 175 7.46 -3.52 9.70
CA ASP A 175 6.27 -4.29 9.32
C ASP A 175 5.20 -4.24 10.42
N TYR A 176 5.60 -4.36 11.69
CA TYR A 176 4.69 -4.20 12.82
C TYR A 176 3.97 -2.83 12.80
N VAL A 177 4.74 -1.73 12.69
CA VAL A 177 4.16 -0.38 12.71
C VAL A 177 3.23 -0.15 11.52
N PHE A 178 3.62 -0.55 10.31
CA PHE A 178 2.77 -0.32 9.14
C PHE A 178 1.53 -1.21 9.14
N ASN A 179 1.62 -2.45 9.61
CA ASN A 179 0.44 -3.30 9.82
C ASN A 179 -0.50 -2.72 10.88
N LEU A 180 0.05 -2.19 12.00
CA LEU A 180 -0.72 -1.50 13.02
C LEU A 180 -1.43 -0.27 12.43
N MET A 181 -0.74 0.57 11.68
CA MET A 181 -1.33 1.77 11.08
C MET A 181 -2.39 1.42 10.01
N LYS A 182 -2.20 0.33 9.28
CA LYS A 182 -3.18 -0.17 8.33
C LYS A 182 -4.43 -0.70 9.04
N SER A 183 -4.29 -1.52 10.06
CA SER A 183 -5.42 -2.14 10.78
C SER A 183 -6.15 -1.16 11.69
N GLN A 184 -5.45 -0.30 12.43
CA GLN A 184 -6.01 0.55 13.48
C GLN A 184 -6.24 2.01 13.03
N ALA A 185 -5.46 2.51 12.07
CA ALA A 185 -5.62 3.87 11.54
C ALA A 185 -6.16 3.90 10.10
N TYR A 186 -6.55 2.76 9.54
CA TYR A 186 -7.15 2.63 8.20
C TYR A 186 -6.32 3.24 7.06
N ILE A 187 -4.98 3.21 7.19
CA ILE A 187 -4.05 3.76 6.19
C ILE A 187 -3.60 2.63 5.28
N ASP A 188 -4.20 2.49 4.12
CA ASP A 188 -3.81 1.47 3.15
C ASP A 188 -2.64 1.91 2.27
N HIS A 189 -2.48 3.21 2.08
CA HIS A 189 -1.43 3.77 1.23
C HIS A 189 -0.91 5.11 1.78
N THR A 190 0.41 5.30 1.75
CA THR A 190 1.03 6.57 2.22
C THR A 190 0.65 7.82 1.39
N LYS A 191 0.05 7.67 0.21
CA LYS A 191 -0.56 8.80 -0.53
C LYS A 191 -1.81 9.37 0.15
N GLU A 192 -2.39 8.64 1.11
CA GLU A 192 -3.57 9.09 1.84
C GLU A 192 -3.23 10.03 2.99
N VAL A 193 -1.94 10.13 3.36
CA VAL A 193 -1.46 10.98 4.45
C VAL A 193 -0.80 12.24 3.93
N ASN A 194 -0.85 13.29 4.73
CA ASN A 194 -0.29 14.60 4.38
C ASN A 194 1.25 14.60 4.47
N THR A 195 1.81 13.87 5.44
CA THR A 195 3.26 13.73 5.62
C THR A 195 3.64 12.37 6.20
N ASN A 196 4.65 11.74 5.61
CA ASN A 196 5.20 10.47 6.09
C ASN A 196 6.12 10.65 7.31
N TYR A 197 6.58 11.86 7.60
CA TYR A 197 7.45 12.11 8.77
C TYR A 197 6.78 11.81 10.11
N ALA A 198 5.45 11.81 10.16
CA ALA A 198 4.70 11.42 11.35
C ALA A 198 4.83 9.92 11.71
N PHE A 199 5.28 9.07 10.80
CA PHE A 199 5.59 7.68 11.14
C PHE A 199 6.86 7.54 11.97
N ILE A 200 7.80 8.49 11.88
CA ILE A 200 9.12 8.38 12.55
C ILE A 200 8.97 8.27 14.08
N PRO A 201 8.26 9.15 14.81
CA PRO A 201 8.06 9.01 16.24
C PRO A 201 7.39 7.68 16.63
N ILE A 202 6.48 7.17 15.80
CA ILE A 202 5.77 5.89 16.04
C ILE A 202 6.75 4.72 15.90
N ILE A 203 7.57 4.72 14.85
CA ILE A 203 8.60 3.68 14.61
C ILE A 203 9.62 3.69 15.75
N VAL A 204 10.08 4.87 16.18
CA VAL A 204 11.04 5.01 17.29
C VAL A 204 10.43 4.52 18.60
N TYR A 205 9.14 4.83 18.85
CA TYR A 205 8.44 4.35 20.03
C TYR A 205 8.32 2.83 20.05
N ALA A 206 7.87 2.24 18.93
CA ALA A 206 7.79 0.79 18.81
C ALA A 206 9.16 0.12 18.93
N TYR A 207 10.21 0.71 18.35
CA TYR A 207 11.59 0.25 18.52
C TYR A 207 12.01 0.26 19.99
N ASN A 208 11.70 1.32 20.75
CA ASN A 208 12.07 1.48 22.16
C ASN A 208 11.36 0.45 23.07
N LYS A 209 10.15 0.01 22.70
CA LYS A 209 9.41 -1.06 23.41
C LYS A 209 10.04 -2.45 23.31
N GLY A 210 10.98 -2.65 22.43
CA GLY A 210 11.63 -3.94 22.27
C GLY A 210 10.79 -4.94 21.47
N SER A 211 10.64 -6.14 21.98
CA SER A 211 9.79 -7.20 21.41
C SER A 211 8.33 -7.12 21.90
N GLU A 212 8.03 -6.20 22.81
CA GLU A 212 6.68 -6.02 23.32
C GLU A 212 5.79 -5.28 22.31
N LYS A 213 4.61 -5.80 22.04
CA LYS A 213 3.59 -5.11 21.27
C LYS A 213 3.01 -3.96 22.08
N LEU A 214 2.57 -2.90 21.40
CA LEU A 214 1.87 -1.80 22.05
C LEU A 214 0.53 -2.28 22.62
N SER A 215 0.23 -1.88 23.84
CA SER A 215 -1.08 -2.11 24.45
C SER A 215 -2.18 -1.36 23.69
N GLN A 216 -3.43 -1.79 23.83
CA GLN A 216 -4.57 -1.11 23.18
C GLN A 216 -4.65 0.37 23.54
N GLU A 217 -4.34 0.75 24.77
CA GLU A 217 -4.31 2.16 25.18
C GLU A 217 -3.19 2.95 24.50
N GLU A 218 -2.01 2.36 24.35
CA GLU A 218 -0.91 3.00 23.63
C GLU A 218 -1.26 3.15 22.15
N VAL A 219 -1.87 2.13 21.54
CA VAL A 219 -2.32 2.20 20.14
C VAL A 219 -3.34 3.32 19.94
N LYS A 220 -4.34 3.48 20.84
CA LYS A 220 -5.30 4.59 20.79
C LYS A 220 -4.59 5.95 20.80
N LYS A 221 -3.62 6.13 21.69
CA LYS A 221 -2.86 7.38 21.83
C LYS A 221 -2.01 7.65 20.58
N VAL A 222 -1.35 6.62 20.05
CA VAL A 222 -0.56 6.68 18.81
C VAL A 222 -1.44 7.11 17.63
N VAL A 223 -2.56 6.41 17.41
CA VAL A 223 -3.48 6.69 16.30
C VAL A 223 -4.10 8.09 16.43
N LYS A 224 -4.52 8.46 17.64
CA LYS A 224 -5.07 9.79 17.91
C LYS A 224 -4.06 10.89 17.59
N TRP A 225 -2.86 10.79 18.13
CA TRP A 225 -1.79 11.74 17.83
C TRP A 225 -1.46 11.78 16.34
N PHE A 226 -1.39 10.61 15.69
CA PHE A 226 -1.10 10.54 14.26
C PHE A 226 -2.11 11.36 13.44
N TYR A 227 -3.42 11.17 13.66
CA TYR A 227 -4.43 11.93 12.94
C TYR A 227 -4.30 13.45 13.18
N TYR A 228 -4.10 13.87 14.43
CA TYR A 228 -3.90 15.28 14.72
C TYR A 228 -2.60 15.83 14.14
N SER A 229 -1.53 15.05 14.09
CA SER A 229 -0.28 15.45 13.45
C SER A 229 -0.46 15.73 11.94
N GLN A 230 -1.36 14.98 11.29
CA GLN A 230 -1.70 15.19 9.87
C GLN A 230 -2.58 16.43 9.69
N ILE A 231 -3.73 16.51 10.35
CA ILE A 231 -4.70 17.61 10.15
C ILE A 231 -4.22 18.95 10.68
N ARG A 232 -3.38 18.96 11.71
CA ARG A 232 -2.73 20.17 12.27
C ARG A 232 -1.36 20.44 11.66
N GLN A 233 -0.96 19.67 10.64
CA GLN A 233 0.22 19.87 9.78
C GLN A 233 1.53 19.99 10.59
N ARG A 234 1.73 19.07 11.57
CA ARG A 234 2.88 19.11 12.50
C ARG A 234 4.22 19.23 11.80
N TYR A 235 4.43 18.48 10.70
CA TYR A 235 5.73 18.37 10.01
C TYR A 235 5.80 19.04 8.63
N ILE A 236 4.88 19.95 8.30
CA ILE A 236 4.91 20.68 7.02
C ILE A 236 5.93 21.82 7.06
N SER A 237 6.20 22.38 8.24
CA SER A 237 7.20 23.44 8.43
C SER A 237 8.07 23.13 9.63
N GLN A 238 9.33 23.62 9.62
CA GLN A 238 10.28 23.44 10.71
C GLN A 238 10.50 21.95 11.08
N LEU A 239 10.54 21.08 10.07
CA LEU A 239 10.60 19.63 10.24
C LEU A 239 11.66 19.19 11.24
N GLN A 240 12.92 19.59 11.05
CA GLN A 240 14.04 19.14 11.87
C GLN A 240 13.87 19.51 13.34
N SER A 241 13.51 20.78 13.62
CA SER A 241 13.31 21.26 15.00
C SER A 241 12.15 20.58 15.70
N LYS A 242 11.01 20.39 14.99
CA LYS A 242 9.83 19.71 15.55
C LYS A 242 10.11 18.22 15.77
N LEU A 243 10.76 17.58 14.82
CA LEU A 243 11.12 16.16 14.93
C LEU A 243 12.10 15.94 16.07
N ASP A 244 13.09 16.80 16.24
CA ASP A 244 14.05 16.73 17.36
C ASP A 244 13.35 16.79 18.71
N LYS A 245 12.43 17.76 18.89
CA LYS A 245 11.62 17.90 20.10
C LYS A 245 10.76 16.66 20.35
N ASP A 246 10.10 16.15 19.31
CA ASP A 246 9.17 15.02 19.45
C ASP A 246 9.93 13.71 19.74
N ILE A 247 11.08 13.49 19.11
CA ILE A 247 11.96 12.34 19.42
C ILE A 247 12.49 12.41 20.84
N GLY A 248 12.92 13.60 21.29
CA GLY A 248 13.32 13.79 22.69
C GLY A 248 12.21 13.40 23.69
N ILE A 249 10.95 13.70 23.38
CA ILE A 249 9.80 13.30 24.19
C ILE A 249 9.59 11.77 24.15
N ILE A 250 9.69 11.16 22.96
CA ILE A 250 9.55 9.69 22.81
C ILE A 250 10.56 8.93 23.69
N TRP A 251 11.77 9.43 23.83
CA TRP A 251 12.81 8.76 24.62
C TRP A 251 12.73 9.03 26.12
N ASN A 252 12.18 10.17 26.54
CA ASN A 252 12.28 10.63 27.93
C ASN A 252 10.97 10.55 28.73
N GLU A 253 9.82 10.36 28.06
CA GLU A 253 8.52 10.37 28.73
C GLU A 253 7.90 8.97 28.78
N SER A 254 7.23 8.65 29.88
CA SER A 254 6.50 7.39 30.04
C SER A 254 5.22 7.33 29.17
N ASN A 255 4.56 8.46 28.97
CA ASN A 255 3.38 8.63 28.14
C ASN A 255 3.62 9.68 27.04
N PRO A 256 4.50 9.38 26.06
CA PRO A 256 4.96 10.40 25.12
C PRO A 256 3.86 10.95 24.22
N PHE A 257 2.91 10.13 23.77
CA PHE A 257 1.89 10.57 22.82
C PHE A 257 0.86 11.52 23.44
N ASP A 258 0.56 11.42 24.74
CA ASP A 258 -0.25 12.42 25.44
C ASP A 258 0.45 13.78 25.44
N LYS A 259 1.75 13.81 25.73
CA LYS A 259 2.55 15.04 25.72
C LYS A 259 2.67 15.63 24.32
N LEU A 260 2.89 14.79 23.32
CA LEU A 260 2.95 15.20 21.92
C LEU A 260 1.61 15.77 21.42
N LEU A 261 0.49 15.19 21.86
CA LEU A 261 -0.84 15.71 21.54
C LEU A 261 -1.09 17.08 22.21
N ASN A 262 -0.67 17.23 23.47
CA ASN A 262 -0.78 18.51 24.18
C ASN A 262 0.03 19.63 23.51
N ILE A 263 1.18 19.32 22.89
CA ILE A 263 1.95 20.29 22.11
C ILE A 263 1.16 20.75 20.90
N ILE A 264 0.53 19.82 20.19
CA ILE A 264 -0.34 20.18 19.04
C ILE A 264 -1.52 21.05 19.53
N ALA A 265 -2.14 20.68 20.64
CA ALA A 265 -3.27 21.42 21.24
C ALA A 265 -2.90 22.85 21.64
N ALA A 266 -1.67 23.06 22.11
CA ALA A 266 -1.16 24.39 22.46
C ALA A 266 -0.86 25.27 21.23
N GLU A 267 -0.54 24.67 20.10
CA GLU A 267 -0.27 25.38 18.85
C GLU A 267 -1.55 25.67 18.05
N ARG A 268 -2.52 24.74 18.05
CA ARG A 268 -3.77 24.82 17.27
C ARG A 268 -4.91 24.09 18.00
N PRO A 269 -6.16 24.61 17.93
CA PRO A 269 -7.31 23.89 18.48
C PRO A 269 -7.40 22.46 17.91
N LEU A 270 -7.67 21.49 18.76
CA LEU A 270 -7.87 20.09 18.32
C LEU A 270 -9.23 19.93 17.64
N GLU A 271 -10.26 20.63 18.12
CA GLU A 271 -11.61 20.60 17.53
C GLU A 271 -11.59 21.02 16.06
N ILE A 272 -12.24 20.23 15.22
CA ILE A 272 -12.44 20.54 13.81
C ILE A 272 -13.69 21.39 13.68
N HIS A 273 -13.52 22.63 13.21
CA HIS A 273 -14.65 23.52 12.96
C HIS A 273 -15.16 23.35 11.51
N LYS A 274 -16.48 23.49 11.33
CA LYS A 274 -17.09 23.33 9.99
C LYS A 274 -16.48 24.24 8.91
N ASP A 275 -15.99 25.41 9.32
CA ASP A 275 -15.39 26.37 8.39
C ASP A 275 -14.04 25.94 7.82
N GLU A 276 -13.38 24.94 8.46
CA GLU A 276 -12.13 24.35 7.93
C GLU A 276 -12.35 23.57 6.63
N PHE A 277 -13.60 23.21 6.32
CA PHE A 277 -13.96 22.57 5.06
C PHE A 277 -14.12 23.53 3.91
N ILE A 278 -14.33 24.84 4.17
CA ILE A 278 -14.62 25.83 3.11
C ILE A 278 -13.46 25.90 2.12
N GLY A 279 -13.72 25.48 0.89
CA GLY A 279 -12.73 25.41 -0.18
C GLY A 279 -11.63 24.34 0.00
N ALA A 280 -11.73 23.48 1.01
CA ALA A 280 -10.78 22.39 1.21
C ALA A 280 -10.89 21.36 0.09
N GLY A 281 -9.81 21.14 -0.65
CA GLY A 281 -9.73 20.17 -1.76
C GLY A 281 -9.21 18.80 -1.33
N VAL A 282 -9.21 17.85 -2.26
CA VAL A 282 -8.81 16.45 -2.04
C VAL A 282 -7.34 16.23 -1.65
N SER A 283 -6.50 17.24 -1.77
CA SER A 283 -5.09 17.21 -1.33
C SER A 283 -4.91 17.58 0.15
N THR A 284 -5.98 17.96 0.86
CA THR A 284 -5.89 18.36 2.27
C THR A 284 -5.85 17.16 3.21
N ALA A 285 -5.18 17.30 4.35
CA ALA A 285 -5.17 16.27 5.40
C ALA A 285 -6.59 15.96 5.93
N LEU A 286 -7.48 16.93 5.88
CA LEU A 286 -8.88 16.78 6.30
C LEU A 286 -9.62 15.78 5.39
N TYR A 287 -9.32 15.75 4.08
CA TYR A 287 -9.84 14.73 3.17
C TYR A 287 -9.31 13.33 3.51
N GLY A 288 -8.02 13.22 3.86
CA GLY A 288 -7.45 11.96 4.36
C GLY A 288 -8.20 11.45 5.60
N LEU A 289 -8.41 12.31 6.60
CA LEU A 289 -9.15 11.97 7.81
C LEU A 289 -10.61 11.54 7.51
N MET A 290 -11.28 12.25 6.61
CA MET A 290 -12.63 11.89 6.17
C MET A 290 -12.66 10.47 5.57
N ARG A 291 -11.68 10.10 4.75
CA ARG A 291 -11.56 8.75 4.19
C ARG A 291 -11.30 7.69 5.27
N PHE A 292 -10.41 7.96 6.24
CA PHE A 292 -10.15 7.04 7.36
C PHE A 292 -11.41 6.82 8.20
N TYR A 293 -12.16 7.89 8.47
CA TYR A 293 -13.45 7.82 9.14
C TYR A 293 -14.45 6.95 8.37
N PHE A 294 -14.60 7.16 7.06
CA PHE A 294 -15.51 6.35 6.24
C PHE A 294 -15.12 4.87 6.24
N LYS A 295 -13.82 4.56 6.14
CA LYS A 295 -13.32 3.18 6.25
C LYS A 295 -13.64 2.58 7.63
N SER A 296 -13.49 3.33 8.71
CA SER A 296 -13.78 2.87 10.07
C SER A 296 -15.25 2.54 10.30
N LYS A 297 -16.15 3.24 9.61
CA LYS A 297 -17.61 3.01 9.68
C LYS A 297 -18.09 1.93 8.69
N GLY A 298 -17.19 1.32 7.94
CA GLY A 298 -17.57 0.35 6.92
C GLY A 298 -18.39 0.98 5.80
N ALA A 299 -18.15 2.26 5.47
CA ALA A 299 -18.86 2.95 4.40
C ALA A 299 -18.73 2.19 3.07
N VAL A 300 -19.76 2.29 2.26
CA VAL A 300 -19.87 1.59 0.97
C VAL A 300 -19.87 2.56 -0.20
N CYS A 301 -19.47 2.07 -1.36
CA CYS A 301 -19.64 2.77 -2.63
C CYS A 301 -21.13 3.03 -2.90
N LEU A 302 -21.49 4.28 -3.24
CA LEU A 302 -22.88 4.67 -3.43
C LEU A 302 -23.64 3.93 -4.54
N SER A 303 -22.95 3.19 -5.42
CA SER A 303 -23.60 2.52 -6.55
C SER A 303 -23.42 0.99 -6.56
N THR A 304 -22.48 0.44 -5.79
CA THR A 304 -22.15 -0.98 -5.87
C THR A 304 -22.26 -1.72 -4.54
N ASN A 305 -22.58 -1.02 -3.45
CA ASN A 305 -22.59 -1.55 -2.08
C ASN A 305 -21.24 -2.16 -1.61
N ILE A 306 -20.17 -1.97 -2.38
CA ILE A 306 -18.82 -2.45 -2.03
C ILE A 306 -18.23 -1.55 -0.93
N LYS A 307 -17.71 -2.13 0.14
CA LYS A 307 -17.06 -1.39 1.24
C LYS A 307 -15.87 -0.56 0.75
N ILE A 308 -15.76 0.70 1.24
CA ILE A 308 -14.65 1.62 0.93
C ILE A 308 -13.40 1.20 1.72
N ARG A 309 -12.99 -0.02 1.61
CA ARG A 309 -11.86 -0.54 2.37
C ARG A 309 -10.85 -1.18 1.42
N LYS A 310 -9.87 -0.45 0.94
CA LYS A 310 -8.81 -0.91 0.06
C LYS A 310 -9.08 -0.78 -1.45
N ASN A 311 -8.00 -0.46 -2.18
CA ASN A 311 -7.94 -0.54 -3.65
C ASN A 311 -8.10 -2.00 -4.09
N MET A 312 -9.26 -2.34 -4.56
CA MET A 312 -9.56 -3.66 -5.08
C MET A 312 -9.29 -3.70 -6.59
N GLY A 313 -8.02 -3.86 -6.98
CA GLY A 313 -7.62 -3.95 -8.39
C GLY A 313 -8.06 -2.77 -9.26
N LYS A 314 -7.60 -2.67 -10.51
CA LYS A 314 -7.91 -1.54 -11.41
C LYS A 314 -9.40 -1.29 -11.62
N LYS A 315 -10.23 -2.31 -11.57
CA LYS A 315 -11.68 -2.22 -11.84
C LYS A 315 -12.48 -1.63 -10.68
N TYR A 316 -12.01 -1.81 -9.45
CA TYR A 316 -12.65 -1.37 -8.21
C TYR A 316 -11.84 -0.29 -7.48
N GLU A 317 -10.88 0.33 -8.16
CA GLU A 317 -10.14 1.45 -7.62
C GLU A 317 -11.09 2.53 -7.11
N LEU A 318 -10.82 3.03 -5.90
CA LEU A 318 -11.66 4.05 -5.28
C LEU A 318 -11.34 5.41 -5.85
N GLU A 319 -12.34 6.06 -6.40
CA GLU A 319 -12.25 7.40 -6.95
C GLU A 319 -13.05 8.39 -6.11
N SER A 320 -12.53 9.61 -6.03
CA SER A 320 -13.23 10.75 -5.44
C SER A 320 -14.06 11.43 -6.54
N ASP A 321 -15.36 11.25 -6.49
CA ASP A 321 -16.26 11.87 -7.48
C ASP A 321 -17.11 13.01 -6.87
N HIS A 322 -17.54 13.94 -7.73
CA HIS A 322 -18.41 15.03 -7.34
C HIS A 322 -19.85 14.54 -7.12
N ILE A 323 -20.46 14.87 -5.98
CA ILE A 323 -21.89 14.60 -5.73
C ILE A 323 -22.73 15.42 -6.70
N PHE A 324 -22.51 16.73 -6.73
CA PHE A 324 -23.03 17.62 -7.77
C PHE A 324 -22.01 17.70 -8.89
N PRO A 325 -22.29 17.16 -10.10
CA PRO A 325 -21.32 17.07 -11.18
C PRO A 325 -20.70 18.42 -11.54
N TYR A 326 -19.37 18.45 -11.67
CA TYR A 326 -18.67 19.71 -11.98
C TYR A 326 -19.10 20.32 -13.32
N SER A 327 -19.47 19.52 -14.32
CA SER A 327 -20.01 20.00 -15.59
C SER A 327 -21.27 20.84 -15.42
N VAL A 328 -22.18 20.41 -14.54
CA VAL A 328 -23.42 21.12 -14.19
C VAL A 328 -23.11 22.40 -13.40
N LEU A 329 -22.28 22.28 -12.36
CA LEU A 329 -21.86 23.45 -11.56
C LEU A 329 -21.15 24.51 -12.40
N LYS A 330 -20.30 24.10 -13.35
CA LYS A 330 -19.60 25.02 -14.26
C LYS A 330 -20.57 25.85 -15.10
N GLN A 331 -21.65 25.25 -15.62
CA GLN A 331 -22.69 25.95 -16.36
C GLN A 331 -23.47 26.96 -15.49
N ASN A 332 -23.50 26.74 -14.17
CA ASN A 332 -24.15 27.59 -13.18
C ASN A 332 -23.18 28.54 -12.46
N GLY A 333 -22.05 28.87 -13.11
CA GLY A 333 -21.13 29.91 -12.65
C GLY A 333 -20.02 29.44 -11.68
N TYR A 334 -19.95 28.14 -11.33
CA TYR A 334 -18.88 27.57 -10.48
C TYR A 334 -17.66 27.18 -11.33
N SER A 335 -17.11 28.15 -12.05
CA SER A 335 -15.97 27.95 -12.97
C SER A 335 -14.72 28.70 -12.51
N ARG A 336 -13.59 28.43 -13.15
CA ARG A 336 -12.30 29.08 -12.86
C ARG A 336 -12.33 30.60 -12.97
N ASN A 337 -13.31 31.18 -13.69
CA ASN A 337 -13.50 32.60 -13.79
C ASN A 337 -13.99 33.26 -12.47
N ASN A 338 -14.55 32.45 -11.57
CA ASN A 338 -14.90 32.84 -10.21
C ASN A 338 -14.19 31.94 -9.23
N SER A 339 -13.06 32.38 -8.70
CA SER A 339 -12.17 31.61 -7.82
C SER A 339 -12.90 31.05 -6.59
N ARG A 340 -13.78 31.85 -5.94
CA ARG A 340 -14.56 31.42 -4.78
C ARG A 340 -15.53 30.29 -5.16
N LYS A 341 -16.35 30.49 -6.19
CA LYS A 341 -17.30 29.45 -6.62
C LYS A 341 -16.59 28.21 -7.13
N TYR A 342 -15.45 28.36 -7.81
CA TYR A 342 -14.64 27.23 -8.24
C TYR A 342 -14.12 26.41 -7.05
N SER A 343 -13.62 27.06 -5.99
CA SER A 343 -13.16 26.34 -4.79
C SER A 343 -14.30 25.58 -4.11
N LEU A 344 -15.51 26.15 -4.05
CA LEU A 344 -16.70 25.44 -3.54
C LEU A 344 -17.04 24.21 -4.39
N ALA A 345 -16.95 24.31 -5.74
CA ALA A 345 -17.20 23.15 -6.61
C ALA A 345 -16.18 22.02 -6.40
N GLN A 346 -14.94 22.34 -6.03
CA GLN A 346 -13.87 21.35 -5.79
C GLN A 346 -13.75 20.92 -4.33
N GLU A 347 -14.60 21.44 -3.45
CA GLU A 347 -14.58 21.18 -2.02
C GLU A 347 -14.86 19.71 -1.70
N ILE A 348 -14.20 19.19 -0.67
CA ILE A 348 -14.34 17.78 -0.25
C ILE A 348 -15.78 17.45 0.20
N THR A 349 -16.54 18.44 0.63
CA THR A 349 -17.96 18.26 0.96
C THR A 349 -18.85 18.07 -0.27
N ASN A 350 -18.35 18.35 -1.48
CA ASN A 350 -18.98 17.93 -2.74
C ASN A 350 -18.41 16.62 -3.28
N ARG A 351 -17.70 15.82 -2.44
CA ARG A 351 -17.07 14.56 -2.89
C ARG A 351 -17.68 13.35 -2.22
N ALA A 352 -17.95 12.32 -3.01
CA ALA A 352 -18.24 10.97 -2.54
C ALA A 352 -17.14 10.01 -2.99
N ILE A 353 -16.99 8.89 -2.29
CA ILE A 353 -16.07 7.84 -2.68
C ILE A 353 -16.84 6.78 -3.43
N LEU A 354 -16.45 6.52 -4.67
CA LEU A 354 -17.05 5.55 -5.57
C LEU A 354 -15.98 4.59 -6.09
N THR A 355 -16.39 3.40 -6.54
CA THR A 355 -15.52 2.58 -7.38
C THR A 355 -15.42 3.18 -8.79
N GLN A 356 -14.32 2.93 -9.48
CA GLN A 356 -14.11 3.43 -10.86
C GLN A 356 -15.27 3.06 -11.79
N THR A 357 -15.77 1.83 -11.67
CA THR A 357 -16.91 1.37 -12.49
C THR A 357 -18.19 2.13 -12.17
N ALA A 358 -18.45 2.40 -10.89
CA ALA A 358 -19.61 3.18 -10.45
C ALA A 358 -19.52 4.63 -10.93
N ASN A 359 -18.34 5.24 -10.84
CA ASN A 359 -18.08 6.59 -11.29
C ASN A 359 -18.36 6.75 -12.81
N ARG A 360 -17.87 5.82 -13.62
CA ARG A 360 -18.15 5.82 -15.07
C ARG A 360 -19.63 5.66 -15.42
N LYS A 361 -20.41 4.94 -14.61
CA LYS A 361 -21.86 4.77 -14.81
C LYS A 361 -22.67 5.98 -14.37
N LYS A 362 -22.23 6.68 -13.31
CA LYS A 362 -22.90 7.86 -12.79
C LYS A 362 -22.96 9.00 -13.80
N THR A 363 -21.90 9.20 -14.58
CA THR A 363 -21.82 10.29 -15.60
C THR A 363 -22.21 11.66 -15.05
N ASN A 364 -23.13 12.39 -15.72
CA ASN A 364 -23.57 13.75 -15.38
C ASN A 364 -25.00 13.80 -14.81
N HIS A 365 -25.47 12.73 -14.17
CA HIS A 365 -26.79 12.75 -13.52
C HIS A 365 -26.85 13.84 -12.46
N LEU A 366 -27.97 14.54 -12.37
CA LEU A 366 -28.19 15.53 -11.33
C LEU A 366 -28.11 14.86 -9.95
N ALA A 367 -27.66 15.63 -8.94
CA ALA A 367 -27.51 15.09 -7.59
C ALA A 367 -28.86 14.55 -7.05
N GLU A 368 -29.96 15.24 -7.30
CA GLU A 368 -31.31 14.83 -6.89
C GLU A 368 -31.70 13.44 -7.43
N ASP A 369 -31.47 13.20 -8.72
CA ASP A 369 -31.81 11.92 -9.37
C ASP A 369 -30.88 10.80 -8.87
N TYR A 370 -29.58 11.08 -8.81
CA TYR A 370 -28.59 10.10 -8.42
C TYR A 370 -28.74 9.69 -6.94
N LEU A 371 -28.87 10.66 -6.03
CA LEU A 371 -29.01 10.35 -4.60
C LEU A 371 -30.37 9.67 -4.29
N SER A 372 -31.43 10.00 -5.01
CA SER A 372 -32.72 9.31 -4.90
C SER A 372 -32.58 7.84 -5.29
N TYR A 373 -31.87 7.54 -6.37
CA TYR A 373 -31.55 6.17 -6.76
C TYR A 373 -30.70 5.43 -5.71
N VAL A 374 -29.70 6.11 -5.12
CA VAL A 374 -28.84 5.51 -4.08
C VAL A 374 -29.66 5.11 -2.86
N VAL A 375 -30.53 6.01 -2.35
CA VAL A 375 -31.37 5.73 -1.17
C VAL A 375 -32.30 4.54 -1.42
N GLU A 376 -32.82 4.40 -2.64
CA GLU A 376 -33.70 3.28 -3.00
C GLU A 376 -32.95 1.94 -3.02
N LYS A 377 -31.70 1.92 -3.47
CA LYS A 377 -30.91 0.70 -3.66
C LYS A 377 -30.05 0.34 -2.45
N ILE A 378 -29.51 1.33 -1.75
CA ILE A 378 -28.57 1.15 -0.64
C ILE A 378 -28.93 2.15 0.47
N PRO A 379 -29.93 1.87 1.32
CA PRO A 379 -30.53 2.84 2.25
C PRO A 379 -29.54 3.60 3.16
N ASP A 380 -28.50 2.93 3.69
CA ASP A 380 -27.56 3.54 4.63
C ASP A 380 -26.34 4.21 3.97
N ALA A 381 -26.18 4.09 2.65
CA ALA A 381 -24.96 4.54 1.96
C ALA A 381 -24.72 6.04 2.12
N LEU A 382 -25.76 6.87 2.09
CA LEU A 382 -25.64 8.32 2.28
C LEU A 382 -25.16 8.66 3.69
N LYS A 383 -25.77 8.06 4.69
CA LYS A 383 -25.41 8.26 6.11
C LYS A 383 -23.96 7.84 6.37
N LEU A 384 -23.53 6.69 5.85
CA LEU A 384 -22.16 6.19 6.00
C LEU A 384 -21.10 7.09 5.37
N GLN A 385 -21.46 7.89 4.35
CA GLN A 385 -20.59 8.89 3.74
C GLN A 385 -20.93 10.33 4.17
N CYS A 386 -21.68 10.53 5.26
CA CYS A 386 -22.07 11.83 5.79
C CYS A 386 -22.74 12.75 4.73
N ILE A 387 -23.58 12.19 3.87
CA ILE A 387 -24.34 12.95 2.89
C ILE A 387 -25.70 13.30 3.50
N PRO A 388 -26.12 14.58 3.50
CA PRO A 388 -27.44 14.98 4.00
C PRO A 388 -28.58 14.24 3.31
N GLU A 389 -29.53 13.70 4.08
CA GLU A 389 -30.67 12.92 3.56
C GLU A 389 -31.88 13.81 3.20
N ASP A 390 -31.84 15.11 3.54
CA ASP A 390 -32.89 16.05 3.15
C ASP A 390 -32.85 16.29 1.62
N ARG A 391 -33.89 15.83 0.93
CA ARG A 391 -34.00 15.88 -0.53
C ARG A 391 -34.03 17.30 -1.10
N GLU A 392 -34.52 18.29 -0.34
CA GLU A 392 -34.50 19.68 -0.77
C GLU A 392 -33.07 20.18 -0.96
N LEU A 393 -32.12 19.68 -0.19
CA LEU A 393 -30.69 20.03 -0.32
C LEU A 393 -30.06 19.43 -1.59
N TRP A 394 -30.67 18.43 -2.24
CA TRP A 394 -30.10 17.80 -3.43
C TRP A 394 -30.37 18.58 -4.71
N LYS A 395 -31.26 19.60 -4.64
CA LYS A 395 -31.55 20.49 -5.75
C LYS A 395 -30.39 21.44 -6.01
N LEU A 396 -30.12 21.73 -7.28
CA LEU A 396 -28.99 22.55 -7.69
C LEU A 396 -29.01 23.98 -7.10
N GLU A 397 -30.20 24.56 -6.99
CA GLU A 397 -30.38 25.88 -6.37
C GLU A 397 -29.97 25.94 -4.89
N ASN A 398 -29.99 24.81 -4.22
CA ASN A 398 -29.63 24.64 -2.80
C ASN A 398 -28.19 24.15 -2.59
N TYR A 399 -27.35 24.18 -3.61
CA TYR A 399 -25.99 23.62 -3.57
C TYR A 399 -25.14 24.15 -2.40
N GLU A 400 -25.11 25.45 -2.14
CA GLU A 400 -24.32 26.00 -1.03
C GLU A 400 -24.91 25.63 0.34
N LEU A 401 -26.23 25.45 0.45
CA LEU A 401 -26.90 24.93 1.65
C LEU A 401 -26.54 23.45 1.88
N PHE A 402 -26.48 22.64 0.82
CA PHE A 402 -26.00 21.28 0.90
C PHE A 402 -24.57 21.21 1.44
N LEU A 403 -23.66 22.05 0.93
CA LEU A 403 -22.28 22.10 1.42
C LEU A 403 -22.23 22.44 2.92
N ASP A 404 -22.99 23.46 3.37
CA ASP A 404 -22.99 23.87 4.79
C ASP A 404 -23.57 22.79 5.70
N ALA A 405 -24.67 22.15 5.30
CA ALA A 405 -25.22 21.02 6.04
C ALA A 405 -24.22 19.88 6.18
N ARG A 406 -23.56 19.51 5.08
CA ARG A 406 -22.57 18.42 5.09
C ARG A 406 -21.31 18.77 5.86
N ARG A 407 -20.84 20.04 5.83
CA ARG A 407 -19.74 20.52 6.68
C ARG A 407 -20.06 20.31 8.16
N THR A 408 -21.29 20.65 8.55
CA THR A 408 -21.75 20.51 9.93
C THR A 408 -21.78 19.04 10.37
N ILE A 409 -22.29 18.14 9.52
CA ILE A 409 -22.30 16.69 9.80
C ILE A 409 -20.86 16.18 9.91
N LEU A 410 -20.00 16.48 8.93
CA LEU A 410 -18.62 16.00 8.91
C LEU A 410 -17.81 16.52 10.09
N ALA A 411 -17.92 17.80 10.47
CA ALA A 411 -17.23 18.34 11.63
C ALA A 411 -17.62 17.58 12.91
N LYS A 412 -18.91 17.36 13.12
CA LYS A 412 -19.42 16.60 14.27
C LYS A 412 -18.88 15.17 14.28
N GLU A 413 -19.09 14.44 13.19
CA GLU A 413 -18.72 13.02 13.11
C GLU A 413 -17.21 12.79 13.23
N LEU A 414 -16.39 13.67 12.64
CA LEU A 414 -14.93 13.56 12.74
C LEU A 414 -14.42 13.89 14.15
N ASN A 415 -15.01 14.88 14.85
CA ASN A 415 -14.68 15.18 16.24
C ASN A 415 -15.07 14.00 17.17
N GLU A 416 -16.24 13.41 16.97
CA GLU A 416 -16.68 12.22 17.71
C GLU A 416 -15.75 11.01 17.42
N PHE A 417 -15.38 10.80 16.18
CA PHE A 417 -14.42 9.75 15.79
C PHE A 417 -13.07 9.91 16.48
N LEU A 418 -12.50 11.12 16.46
CA LEU A 418 -11.21 11.41 17.11
C LEU A 418 -11.28 11.34 18.64
N SER A 419 -12.43 11.62 19.23
CA SER A 419 -12.65 11.49 20.68
C SER A 419 -12.76 10.03 21.12
N ASN A 420 -13.40 9.20 20.29
CA ASN A 420 -13.79 7.83 20.60
C ASN A 420 -13.02 6.81 19.73
N ILE A 421 -11.72 7.03 19.53
CA ILE A 421 -10.90 6.06 18.78
C ILE A 421 -10.97 4.70 19.48
N THR A 422 -11.60 3.73 18.81
CA THR A 422 -11.65 2.34 19.25
C THR A 422 -10.54 1.57 18.57
N VAL A 423 -9.83 0.77 19.34
CA VAL A 423 -8.85 -0.20 18.81
C VAL A 423 -9.58 -1.53 18.72
N THR A 424 -9.64 -2.09 17.54
CA THR A 424 -10.11 -3.46 17.37
C THR A 424 -9.12 -4.41 18.06
N SER A 425 -9.59 -5.33 18.89
CA SER A 425 -8.76 -6.43 19.35
C SER A 425 -8.19 -7.17 18.14
N ASP A 426 -6.99 -7.72 18.25
CA ASP A 426 -6.31 -8.51 17.19
C ASP A 426 -7.11 -9.76 16.72
N GLU A 427 -8.30 -9.97 17.26
CA GLU A 427 -9.27 -10.96 16.82
C GLU A 427 -10.03 -10.43 15.58
N GLY A 428 -9.49 -10.77 14.43
CA GLY A 428 -10.08 -10.46 13.13
C GLY A 428 -9.37 -9.30 12.43
N ILE A 429 -8.24 -9.59 11.82
CA ILE A 429 -7.90 -8.97 10.55
C ILE A 429 -9.05 -9.37 9.63
N ASP A 430 -10.02 -8.48 9.49
CA ASP A 430 -10.98 -8.54 8.39
C ASP A 430 -10.12 -8.38 7.13
N THR A 431 -9.49 -9.48 6.73
CA THR A 431 -8.78 -9.58 5.46
C THR A 431 -9.85 -9.22 4.45
N ASP A 432 -9.62 -8.22 3.63
CA ASP A 432 -10.55 -7.89 2.53
C ASP A 432 -10.59 -9.08 1.57
N LEU A 433 -11.38 -10.08 1.96
CA LEU A 433 -11.47 -11.36 1.29
C LEU A 433 -12.02 -11.21 -0.12
N LEU A 434 -12.96 -10.29 -0.32
CA LEU A 434 -13.46 -9.99 -1.65
C LEU A 434 -12.36 -9.39 -2.53
N GLY A 435 -11.48 -8.54 -1.95
CA GLY A 435 -10.29 -8.03 -2.63
C GLY A 435 -9.30 -9.13 -2.99
N LEU A 436 -8.99 -10.03 -2.05
CA LEU A 436 -8.12 -11.18 -2.30
C LEU A 436 -8.69 -12.10 -3.39
N ILE A 437 -10.01 -12.36 -3.36
CA ILE A 437 -10.69 -13.18 -4.37
C ILE A 437 -10.62 -12.49 -5.73
N THR A 438 -10.84 -11.17 -5.78
CA THR A 438 -10.83 -10.39 -7.04
C THR A 438 -9.43 -10.24 -7.64
N GLU A 439 -8.38 -10.19 -6.81
CA GLU A 439 -6.98 -10.17 -7.26
C GLU A 439 -6.53 -11.51 -7.87
N GLY A 440 -7.23 -12.61 -7.52
CA GLY A 440 -6.95 -13.95 -7.99
C GLY A 440 -5.79 -14.64 -7.28
N GLU A 441 -5.52 -15.88 -7.69
CA GLU A 441 -4.42 -16.68 -7.16
C GLU A 441 -3.05 -16.05 -7.45
N ASN A 442 -2.16 -16.11 -6.47
CA ASN A 442 -0.81 -15.57 -6.58
C ASN A 442 0.16 -16.33 -5.66
N SER A 443 1.36 -15.78 -5.41
CA SER A 443 2.35 -16.43 -4.52
C SER A 443 1.89 -16.58 -3.07
N SER A 444 0.91 -15.81 -2.61
CA SER A 444 0.42 -15.78 -1.23
C SER A 444 -1.06 -16.18 -1.08
N VAL A 445 -1.79 -16.41 -2.18
CA VAL A 445 -3.21 -16.76 -2.17
C VAL A 445 -3.48 -17.93 -3.11
N GLU A 446 -4.28 -18.89 -2.66
CA GLU A 446 -4.75 -20.03 -3.45
C GLU A 446 -6.22 -20.26 -3.19
N PHE A 447 -6.99 -20.60 -4.24
CA PHE A 447 -8.41 -20.94 -4.15
C PHE A 447 -8.63 -22.43 -4.28
N LYS A 448 -9.63 -22.93 -3.58
CA LYS A 448 -10.17 -24.28 -3.78
C LYS A 448 -11.68 -24.24 -3.68
N THR A 449 -12.34 -24.74 -4.70
CA THR A 449 -13.80 -24.73 -4.77
C THR A 449 -14.43 -25.53 -3.63
N THR A 450 -13.82 -26.66 -3.26
CA THR A 450 -14.28 -27.55 -2.19
C THR A 450 -13.11 -28.21 -1.48
N MET A 451 -13.34 -28.69 -0.25
CA MET A 451 -12.36 -29.46 0.50
C MET A 451 -12.33 -30.93 0.07
N ARG A 452 -13.53 -31.52 -0.12
CA ARG A 452 -13.66 -32.96 -0.34
C ARG A 452 -14.76 -33.38 -1.32
N TYR A 453 -15.69 -32.49 -1.69
CA TYR A 453 -16.78 -32.80 -2.59
C TYR A 453 -16.41 -32.48 -4.04
N ASP A 454 -16.38 -33.49 -4.89
CA ASP A 454 -16.13 -33.33 -6.33
C ASP A 454 -17.40 -32.90 -7.05
N LEU A 455 -17.46 -31.63 -7.46
CA LEU A 455 -18.62 -31.05 -8.14
C LEU A 455 -18.91 -31.67 -9.52
N ARG A 456 -17.90 -32.24 -10.18
CA ARG A 456 -18.03 -32.88 -11.49
C ARG A 456 -18.61 -34.28 -11.36
N GLU A 457 -18.14 -35.04 -10.38
CA GLU A 457 -18.54 -36.43 -10.15
C GLU A 457 -19.68 -36.53 -9.14
N ASN A 458 -20.10 -35.42 -8.51
CA ASN A 458 -21.15 -35.34 -7.49
C ASN A 458 -20.97 -36.35 -6.34
N LYS A 459 -19.73 -36.50 -5.86
CA LYS A 459 -19.39 -37.45 -4.78
C LYS A 459 -18.21 -36.97 -3.97
N VAL A 460 -18.01 -37.58 -2.80
CA VAL A 460 -16.81 -37.36 -1.98
C VAL A 460 -15.59 -37.92 -2.69
N ASN A 461 -14.54 -37.11 -2.83
CA ASN A 461 -13.27 -37.43 -3.44
C ASN A 461 -12.11 -37.07 -2.49
N LYS A 462 -11.54 -38.05 -1.80
CA LYS A 462 -10.45 -37.87 -0.83
C LYS A 462 -9.16 -37.31 -1.44
N LYS A 463 -9.00 -37.35 -2.77
CA LYS A 463 -7.86 -36.72 -3.44
C LYS A 463 -7.88 -35.20 -3.33
N LEU A 464 -9.06 -34.59 -3.17
CA LEU A 464 -9.18 -33.15 -2.92
C LEU A 464 -8.57 -32.78 -1.55
N GLU A 465 -8.77 -33.61 -0.52
CA GLU A 465 -8.17 -33.42 0.80
C GLU A 465 -6.62 -33.48 0.72
N GLU A 466 -6.05 -34.35 -0.12
CA GLU A 466 -4.60 -34.40 -0.38
C GLU A 466 -4.10 -33.08 -1.02
N VAL A 467 -4.90 -32.47 -1.91
CA VAL A 467 -4.57 -31.17 -2.53
C VAL A 467 -4.56 -30.05 -1.49
N ILE A 468 -5.53 -30.02 -0.57
CA ILE A 468 -5.57 -29.07 0.53
C ILE A 468 -4.30 -29.19 1.40
N LEU A 469 -3.97 -30.41 1.83
CA LEU A 469 -2.76 -30.67 2.63
C LEU A 469 -1.47 -30.25 1.89
N LYS A 470 -1.36 -30.63 0.62
CA LYS A 470 -0.24 -30.22 -0.23
C LYS A 470 -0.08 -28.67 -0.29
N THR A 471 -1.18 -27.95 -0.45
CA THR A 471 -1.16 -26.49 -0.50
C THR A 471 -0.73 -25.88 0.84
N ILE A 472 -1.23 -26.40 1.95
CA ILE A 472 -0.80 -25.98 3.31
C ILE A 472 0.71 -26.18 3.49
N ALA A 473 1.24 -27.35 3.12
CA ALA A 473 2.68 -27.60 3.22
C ALA A 473 3.49 -26.67 2.30
N ALA A 474 3.04 -26.46 1.08
CA ALA A 474 3.73 -25.59 0.11
C ALA A 474 3.83 -24.13 0.61
N PHE A 475 2.77 -23.59 1.20
CA PHE A 475 2.80 -22.27 1.83
C PHE A 475 3.72 -22.25 3.05
N SER A 476 3.63 -23.23 3.94
CA SER A 476 4.47 -23.30 5.13
C SER A 476 5.96 -23.44 4.79
N ASN A 477 6.32 -24.19 3.76
CA ASN A 477 7.69 -24.35 3.29
C ASN A 477 8.22 -23.12 2.55
N ALA A 478 7.36 -22.20 2.12
CA ALA A 478 7.72 -20.93 1.49
C ALA A 478 7.54 -19.78 2.50
N GLU A 479 6.87 -18.70 2.12
CA GLU A 479 6.71 -17.46 2.89
C GLU A 479 5.39 -17.41 3.70
N GLY A 480 4.64 -18.52 3.75
CA GLY A 480 3.28 -18.54 4.26
C GLY A 480 2.28 -18.10 3.18
N GLY A 481 1.01 -17.94 3.56
CA GLY A 481 -0.04 -17.48 2.66
C GLY A 481 -1.44 -17.85 3.12
N THR A 482 -2.44 -17.58 2.28
CA THR A 482 -3.85 -17.81 2.56
C THR A 482 -4.46 -18.80 1.55
N LEU A 483 -5.02 -19.87 2.06
CA LEU A 483 -5.85 -20.81 1.29
C LEU A 483 -7.33 -20.44 1.52
N ILE A 484 -8.08 -20.22 0.44
CA ILE A 484 -9.50 -19.88 0.48
C ILE A 484 -10.27 -21.04 -0.12
N MET A 485 -11.20 -21.63 0.64
CA MET A 485 -12.10 -22.69 0.18
C MET A 485 -13.53 -22.17 0.03
N GLY A 486 -14.22 -22.63 -1.01
CA GLY A 486 -15.53 -22.11 -1.41
C GLY A 486 -15.45 -21.08 -2.54
N VAL A 487 -14.31 -20.97 -3.21
CA VAL A 487 -14.08 -20.09 -4.37
C VAL A 487 -13.48 -20.90 -5.50
N ASP A 488 -13.97 -20.75 -6.73
CA ASP A 488 -13.45 -21.43 -7.92
C ASP A 488 -12.30 -20.65 -8.60
N ASP A 489 -11.69 -21.28 -9.62
CA ASP A 489 -10.57 -20.69 -10.37
C ASP A 489 -10.99 -19.44 -11.17
N ASP A 490 -12.28 -19.26 -11.46
CA ASP A 490 -12.85 -18.09 -12.13
C ASP A 490 -13.27 -16.98 -11.14
N GLN A 491 -12.91 -17.14 -9.84
CA GLN A 491 -13.19 -16.21 -8.75
C GLN A 491 -14.69 -16.12 -8.38
N ASN A 492 -15.50 -17.10 -8.76
CA ASN A 492 -16.89 -17.18 -8.30
C ASN A 492 -16.94 -17.74 -6.87
N ILE A 493 -17.76 -17.13 -6.03
CA ILE A 493 -17.99 -17.59 -4.66
C ILE A 493 -19.04 -18.69 -4.70
N ILE A 494 -18.62 -19.93 -4.44
CA ILE A 494 -19.46 -21.14 -4.49
C ILE A 494 -19.99 -21.50 -3.09
N GLY A 495 -19.26 -21.13 -2.03
CA GLY A 495 -19.57 -21.48 -0.65
C GLY A 495 -19.23 -22.92 -0.26
N LEU A 496 -19.56 -23.29 0.97
CA LEU A 496 -19.20 -24.57 1.59
C LEU A 496 -20.34 -25.59 1.68
N GLU A 497 -21.54 -25.24 1.23
CA GLU A 497 -22.73 -26.08 1.31
C GLU A 497 -22.50 -27.52 0.77
N ASN A 498 -21.78 -27.65 -0.34
CA ASN A 498 -21.49 -28.94 -0.95
C ASN A 498 -20.60 -29.81 -0.08
N ASP A 499 -19.64 -29.22 0.61
CA ASP A 499 -18.80 -29.95 1.57
C ASP A 499 -19.57 -30.27 2.84
N TYR A 500 -20.39 -29.34 3.36
CA TYR A 500 -21.20 -29.59 4.58
C TYR A 500 -22.10 -30.80 4.43
N ARG A 501 -22.78 -30.96 3.29
CA ARG A 501 -23.65 -32.13 2.99
C ARG A 501 -22.93 -33.47 3.04
N THR A 502 -21.61 -33.48 3.01
CA THR A 502 -20.81 -34.72 3.11
C THR A 502 -20.63 -35.22 4.55
N PHE A 503 -21.03 -34.43 5.53
CA PHE A 503 -20.96 -34.75 6.97
C PHE A 503 -22.33 -35.15 7.51
N LYS A 504 -22.32 -35.85 8.65
CA LYS A 504 -23.54 -36.46 9.21
C LYS A 504 -24.62 -35.43 9.55
N ASN A 505 -24.24 -34.31 10.17
CA ASN A 505 -25.17 -33.25 10.56
C ASN A 505 -25.14 -32.05 9.57
N GLY A 506 -24.20 -32.03 8.64
CA GLY A 506 -24.08 -30.99 7.63
C GLY A 506 -23.70 -29.61 8.19
N THR A 507 -22.86 -29.58 9.23
CA THR A 507 -22.52 -28.36 9.95
C THR A 507 -21.11 -27.87 9.69
N LYS A 508 -20.89 -26.57 9.88
CA LYS A 508 -19.59 -25.91 9.88
C LYS A 508 -18.63 -26.56 10.90
N ASP A 509 -19.11 -26.88 12.10
CA ASP A 509 -18.29 -27.47 13.16
C ASP A 509 -17.74 -28.84 12.75
N GLU A 510 -18.53 -29.66 12.05
CA GLU A 510 -18.05 -30.95 11.53
C GLU A 510 -17.02 -30.77 10.43
N PHE A 511 -17.20 -29.78 9.56
CA PHE A 511 -16.23 -29.43 8.53
C PHE A 511 -14.91 -28.96 9.16
N GLU A 512 -14.94 -28.02 10.11
CA GLU A 512 -13.75 -27.53 10.80
C GLU A 512 -13.03 -28.64 11.57
N LEU A 513 -13.78 -29.46 12.31
CA LEU A 513 -13.23 -30.59 13.04
C LEU A 513 -12.53 -31.58 12.09
N HIS A 514 -13.13 -31.87 10.94
CA HIS A 514 -12.54 -32.75 9.94
C HIS A 514 -11.26 -32.16 9.34
N LEU A 515 -11.27 -30.89 8.98
CA LEU A 515 -10.09 -30.16 8.48
C LEU A 515 -8.94 -30.20 9.51
N ARG A 516 -9.25 -29.88 10.77
CA ARG A 516 -8.23 -29.91 11.85
C ARG A 516 -7.67 -31.32 12.05
N ASN A 517 -8.51 -32.35 11.99
CA ASN A 517 -8.06 -33.74 12.10
C ASN A 517 -7.16 -34.14 10.93
N LEU A 518 -7.47 -33.72 9.71
CA LEU A 518 -6.61 -33.95 8.54
C LEU A 518 -5.22 -33.34 8.74
N VAL A 519 -5.16 -32.07 9.16
CA VAL A 519 -3.90 -31.37 9.38
C VAL A 519 -3.12 -31.96 10.56
N ASN A 520 -3.79 -32.24 11.68
CA ASN A 520 -3.17 -32.88 12.85
C ASN A 520 -2.53 -34.23 12.49
N HIS A 521 -3.23 -35.01 11.66
CA HIS A 521 -2.71 -36.33 11.24
C HIS A 521 -1.51 -36.19 10.30
N ALA A 522 -1.54 -35.20 9.39
CA ALA A 522 -0.49 -35.00 8.38
C ALA A 522 0.76 -34.32 8.94
N TYR A 523 0.60 -33.31 9.79
CA TYR A 523 1.69 -32.41 10.19
C TYR A 523 1.86 -32.24 11.70
N GLY A 524 1.00 -32.85 12.48
CA GLY A 524 1.04 -32.82 13.96
C GLY A 524 0.27 -31.64 14.57
N VAL A 525 -0.15 -31.85 15.83
CA VAL A 525 -0.96 -30.87 16.58
C VAL A 525 -0.21 -29.56 16.80
N GLU A 526 1.12 -29.63 17.05
CA GLU A 526 1.96 -28.44 17.25
C GLU A 526 1.86 -27.49 16.03
N PHE A 527 2.02 -28.03 14.83
CA PHE A 527 1.92 -27.24 13.61
C PHE A 527 0.52 -26.68 13.41
N ALA A 528 -0.51 -27.51 13.55
CA ALA A 528 -1.89 -27.08 13.35
C ALA A 528 -2.32 -25.96 14.32
N THR A 529 -1.75 -25.95 15.54
CA THR A 529 -2.09 -24.95 16.56
C THR A 529 -1.33 -23.63 16.36
N ASN A 530 -0.04 -23.70 16.03
CA ASN A 530 0.84 -22.54 16.04
C ASN A 530 0.92 -21.82 14.67
N ASN A 531 0.69 -22.58 13.58
CA ASN A 531 0.92 -22.08 12.22
C ASN A 531 -0.34 -21.87 11.39
N LEU A 532 -1.51 -22.30 11.88
CA LEU A 532 -2.76 -22.16 11.13
C LEU A 532 -3.80 -21.35 11.90
N THR A 533 -4.43 -20.41 11.21
CA THR A 533 -5.65 -19.73 11.66
C THR A 533 -6.76 -20.05 10.66
N VAL A 534 -7.84 -20.67 11.15
CA VAL A 534 -9.00 -21.04 10.31
C VAL A 534 -10.17 -20.14 10.67
N LEU A 535 -10.74 -19.49 9.67
CA LEU A 535 -11.88 -18.57 9.82
C LEU A 535 -12.97 -18.92 8.79
N PHE A 536 -14.20 -18.56 9.13
CA PHE A 536 -15.38 -18.79 8.26
C PHE A 536 -16.12 -17.47 8.04
N PRO A 537 -15.57 -16.58 7.23
CA PRO A 537 -16.23 -15.31 6.90
C PRO A 537 -17.35 -15.49 5.87
N ASP A 538 -18.34 -14.60 5.96
CA ASP A 538 -19.33 -14.42 4.91
C ASP A 538 -18.82 -13.40 3.89
N VAL A 539 -18.88 -13.76 2.60
CA VAL A 539 -18.59 -12.88 1.47
C VAL A 539 -19.79 -12.90 0.55
N GLU A 540 -20.41 -11.75 0.32
CA GLU A 540 -21.67 -11.64 -0.46
C GLU A 540 -22.80 -12.55 0.08
N ASP A 541 -22.91 -12.65 1.42
CA ASP A 541 -23.87 -13.53 2.13
C ASP A 541 -23.64 -15.04 1.90
N ILE A 542 -22.47 -15.43 1.41
CA ILE A 542 -22.05 -16.82 1.22
C ILE A 542 -20.87 -17.13 2.14
N GLU A 543 -21.01 -18.14 3.00
CA GLU A 543 -19.94 -18.58 3.90
C GLU A 543 -18.84 -19.31 3.12
N ILE A 544 -17.59 -18.86 3.32
CA ILE A 544 -16.37 -19.49 2.80
C ILE A 544 -15.43 -19.84 3.94
N CYS A 545 -14.40 -20.65 3.69
CA CYS A 545 -13.38 -20.95 4.69
C CYS A 545 -12.04 -20.39 4.25
N THR A 546 -11.38 -19.64 5.14
CA THR A 546 -10.01 -19.16 4.94
C THR A 546 -9.06 -19.82 5.93
N ILE A 547 -7.90 -20.23 5.44
CA ILE A 547 -6.81 -20.75 6.25
C ILE A 547 -5.61 -19.85 6.04
N GLU A 548 -5.24 -19.08 7.05
CA GLU A 548 -3.94 -18.40 7.08
C GLU A 548 -2.87 -19.37 7.52
N ILE A 549 -1.86 -19.57 6.71
CA ILE A 549 -0.73 -20.44 6.93
C ILE A 549 0.51 -19.59 7.19
N LYS A 550 1.06 -19.67 8.39
CA LYS A 550 2.34 -19.01 8.71
C LYS A 550 3.51 -19.77 8.10
N GLN A 551 4.56 -19.04 7.79
CA GLN A 551 5.84 -19.60 7.42
C GLN A 551 6.32 -20.60 8.50
N GLY A 552 6.63 -21.83 8.09
CA GLY A 552 7.06 -22.89 9.02
C GLY A 552 8.52 -22.75 9.42
N LEU A 553 8.84 -23.18 10.65
CA LEU A 553 10.22 -23.30 11.14
C LEU A 553 10.85 -24.66 10.82
N LYS A 554 10.06 -25.63 10.37
CA LYS A 554 10.49 -26.99 10.03
C LYS A 554 9.92 -27.38 8.66
N PRO A 555 10.65 -28.16 7.84
CA PRO A 555 10.18 -28.63 6.55
C PRO A 555 8.99 -29.58 6.70
N LEU A 556 7.93 -29.38 5.90
CA LEU A 556 6.75 -30.25 5.84
C LEU A 556 6.75 -31.07 4.55
N TYR A 557 6.46 -32.37 4.70
CA TYR A 557 6.31 -33.31 3.60
C TYR A 557 4.85 -33.75 3.50
N SER A 558 4.25 -33.63 2.33
CA SER A 558 2.88 -34.09 2.09
C SER A 558 2.86 -35.49 1.50
N GLU A 559 1.98 -36.35 2.02
CA GLU A 559 1.69 -37.65 1.43
C GLU A 559 0.72 -37.46 0.27
N VAL A 560 1.11 -37.85 -0.94
CA VAL A 560 0.30 -37.78 -2.14
C VAL A 560 0.21 -39.12 -2.84
N SER A 561 -0.97 -39.40 -3.39
CA SER A 561 -1.25 -40.63 -4.13
C SER A 561 -0.90 -40.47 -5.61
N ASP A 562 -0.23 -41.43 -6.20
CA ASP A 562 -0.02 -41.52 -7.64
C ASP A 562 -1.30 -41.97 -8.41
N LYS A 563 -1.19 -42.12 -9.72
CA LYS A 563 -2.30 -42.56 -10.57
C LYS A 563 -2.78 -43.98 -10.25
N ASN A 564 -1.90 -44.79 -9.65
CA ASN A 564 -2.17 -46.19 -9.28
C ASN A 564 -2.60 -46.32 -7.81
N GLY A 565 -2.67 -45.22 -7.06
CA GLY A 565 -3.05 -45.18 -5.65
C GLY A 565 -1.87 -45.44 -4.67
N ALA A 566 -0.64 -45.58 -5.16
CA ALA A 566 0.53 -45.71 -4.29
C ALA A 566 0.86 -44.33 -3.66
N LYS A 567 1.05 -44.34 -2.33
CA LYS A 567 1.32 -43.12 -1.55
C LYS A 567 2.81 -42.90 -1.41
N SER A 568 3.24 -41.65 -1.58
CA SER A 568 4.63 -41.24 -1.36
C SER A 568 4.69 -39.87 -0.68
N LYS A 569 5.70 -39.68 0.17
CA LYS A 569 5.97 -38.37 0.79
C LYS A 569 6.78 -37.49 -0.17
N LYS A 570 6.28 -36.30 -0.44
CA LYS A 570 6.89 -35.34 -1.35
C LYS A 570 7.02 -33.98 -0.70
N PHE A 571 8.02 -33.21 -1.14
CA PHE A 571 8.28 -31.88 -0.65
C PHE A 571 7.78 -30.85 -1.66
N PHE A 572 6.89 -29.97 -1.20
CA PHE A 572 6.28 -28.92 -2.06
C PHE A 572 6.62 -27.54 -1.53
N VAL A 573 6.82 -26.61 -2.45
CA VAL A 573 7.01 -25.18 -2.15
C VAL A 573 6.07 -24.33 -3.01
N ARG A 574 5.69 -23.15 -2.53
CA ARG A 574 4.95 -22.18 -3.30
C ARG A 574 5.90 -21.45 -4.24
N SER A 575 5.61 -21.47 -5.55
CA SER A 575 6.36 -20.78 -6.59
C SER A 575 5.37 -20.08 -7.53
N GLY A 576 5.28 -18.76 -7.45
CA GLY A 576 4.22 -18.01 -8.12
C GLY A 576 2.82 -18.46 -7.65
N ASN A 577 1.92 -18.74 -8.58
CA ASN A 577 0.55 -19.19 -8.29
C ASN A 577 0.40 -20.73 -8.22
N SER A 578 1.48 -21.49 -8.04
CA SER A 578 1.41 -22.95 -8.01
C SER A 578 2.22 -23.58 -6.87
N SER A 579 1.73 -24.74 -6.36
CA SER A 579 2.45 -25.58 -5.42
C SER A 579 3.31 -26.59 -6.19
N GLN A 580 4.62 -26.32 -6.30
CA GLN A 580 5.57 -27.11 -7.08
C GLN A 580 6.27 -28.17 -6.23
N GLU A 581 6.43 -29.37 -6.77
CA GLU A 581 7.25 -30.41 -6.18
C GLU A 581 8.74 -30.06 -6.40
N VAL A 582 9.51 -30.07 -5.34
CA VAL A 582 10.96 -29.89 -5.40
C VAL A 582 11.61 -31.25 -5.63
N ASP A 583 12.49 -31.35 -6.63
CA ASP A 583 13.20 -32.59 -6.90
C ASP A 583 14.02 -33.04 -5.68
N ILE A 584 14.06 -34.34 -5.43
CA ILE A 584 14.73 -34.90 -4.25
C ILE A 584 16.20 -34.50 -4.17
N THR A 585 16.86 -34.26 -5.29
CA THR A 585 18.24 -33.80 -5.35
C THR A 585 18.43 -32.37 -4.87
N GLU A 586 17.39 -31.53 -4.94
CA GLU A 586 17.39 -30.12 -4.56
C GLU A 586 16.81 -29.87 -3.17
N VAL A 587 16.02 -30.81 -2.63
CA VAL A 587 15.34 -30.67 -1.32
C VAL A 587 16.33 -30.35 -0.20
N ALA A 588 17.47 -31.04 -0.14
CA ALA A 588 18.46 -30.81 0.91
C ALA A 588 19.06 -29.39 0.83
N SER A 589 19.37 -28.91 -0.38
CA SER A 589 19.87 -27.55 -0.59
C SER A 589 18.84 -26.50 -0.20
N TYR A 590 17.57 -26.71 -0.57
CA TYR A 590 16.48 -25.81 -0.22
C TYR A 590 16.27 -25.75 1.31
N ILE A 591 16.27 -26.90 1.99
CA ILE A 591 16.09 -26.98 3.44
C ILE A 591 17.22 -26.23 4.16
N ASN A 592 18.48 -26.45 3.79
CA ASN A 592 19.62 -25.77 4.40
C ASN A 592 19.56 -24.25 4.20
N GLN A 593 19.13 -23.80 3.03
CA GLN A 593 19.00 -22.36 2.76
C GLN A 593 17.84 -21.70 3.52
N ARG A 594 16.74 -22.45 3.72
CA ARG A 594 15.49 -21.90 4.21
C ARG A 594 15.29 -22.09 5.73
N PHE A 595 15.73 -23.22 6.29
CA PHE A 595 15.43 -23.59 7.68
C PHE A 595 16.67 -23.62 8.61
N GLU A 596 17.90 -23.70 8.09
CA GLU A 596 19.12 -23.72 8.90
C GLU A 596 19.74 -22.33 9.13
N LYS A 597 19.11 -21.25 8.65
CA LYS A 597 19.54 -19.87 8.89
C LYS A 597 18.73 -19.16 9.99
N SER A 598 18.01 -19.91 10.82
CA SER A 598 17.28 -19.37 11.97
C SER A 598 18.05 -19.60 13.28
#